data_d3fb66ef358155304598e4ea09c2a882
#
_entry.id   d3fb66ef358155304598e4ea09c2a882
#
_cell.length_a   1.000
_cell.length_b   1.000
_cell.length_c   1.000
_cell.angle_alpha   90.00
_cell.angle_beta   90.00
_cell.angle_gamma   90.00
#
_symmetry.space_group_name_H-M   'P 1'
#
loop_
_entity.id
_entity.type
_entity.pdbx_description
1 polymer ?
#
loop_
_entity_poly.entity_id
_entity_poly.type
_entity_poly.pdbx_seq_one_letter_code
_entity_poly.pdbx_strand_id
1 'polypeptide(L)'
;MKKIIVFVMLISATVFLVQHHVPLAQAEGTGSVHSITLPTIPPELKEGAGKDKVMIFCAICHSPDYIPMQPRLSAKTWDNEVHKMIKVFGAPINEEDAKTISSYLAAQYGTGEK
;
A
#
# COMPACT_ATOMS: atom_id res chain seq x y z
N MET A 1 -16.39 5.64 -56.91
CA MET A 1 -16.22 4.37 -56.18
C MET A 1 -14.79 3.82 -56.35
N LYS A 2 -14.25 3.63 -57.54
CA LYS A 2 -12.88 3.07 -57.76
C LYS A 2 -11.77 3.84 -57.01
N LYS A 3 -11.81 5.18 -56.98
CA LYS A 3 -10.80 6.03 -56.32
C LYS A 3 -10.82 5.85 -54.78
N ILE A 4 -11.99 5.64 -54.17
CA ILE A 4 -12.14 5.40 -52.72
C ILE A 4 -11.56 4.05 -52.34
N ILE A 5 -11.81 3.00 -53.15
CA ILE A 5 -11.30 1.65 -52.92
C ILE A 5 -9.76 1.64 -52.95
N VAL A 6 -9.15 2.31 -53.92
CA VAL A 6 -7.70 2.43 -54.05
C VAL A 6 -7.10 3.16 -52.82
N PHE A 7 -7.76 4.24 -52.37
CA PHE A 7 -7.30 5.00 -51.22
C PHE A 7 -7.37 4.18 -49.88
N VAL A 8 -8.45 3.42 -49.70
CA VAL A 8 -8.59 2.51 -48.56
C VAL A 8 -7.55 1.39 -48.57
N MET A 9 -7.28 0.81 -49.74
CA MET A 9 -6.23 -0.20 -49.90
C MET A 9 -4.82 0.33 -49.58
N LEU A 10 -4.52 1.56 -50.01
CA LEU A 10 -3.23 2.18 -49.72
C LEU A 10 -3.05 2.46 -48.23
N ILE A 11 -4.09 2.93 -47.53
CA ILE A 11 -4.06 3.17 -46.09
C ILE A 11 -3.88 1.84 -45.32
N SER A 12 -4.61 0.78 -45.70
CA SER A 12 -4.47 -0.51 -45.06
C SER A 12 -3.08 -1.14 -45.25
N ALA A 13 -2.48 -0.95 -46.44
CA ALA A 13 -1.11 -1.44 -46.68
C ALA A 13 -0.06 -0.68 -45.86
N THR A 14 -0.21 0.65 -45.71
CA THR A 14 0.71 1.43 -44.85
C THR A 14 0.58 1.09 -43.36
N VAL A 15 -0.62 0.90 -42.87
CA VAL A 15 -0.85 0.46 -41.48
C VAL A 15 -0.24 -0.90 -41.24
N PHE A 16 -0.38 -1.84 -42.15
CA PHE A 16 0.19 -3.19 -42.06
C PHE A 16 1.73 -3.17 -42.03
N LEU A 17 2.37 -2.33 -42.88
CA LEU A 17 3.81 -2.17 -42.90
C LEU A 17 4.38 -1.55 -41.63
N VAL A 18 3.66 -0.58 -41.02
CA VAL A 18 4.09 0.05 -39.77
C VAL A 18 4.06 -0.95 -38.61
N GLN A 19 3.06 -1.85 -38.56
CA GLN A 19 2.97 -2.85 -37.50
C GLN A 19 4.13 -3.88 -37.52
N HIS A 20 4.72 -4.15 -38.70
CA HIS A 20 5.82 -5.08 -38.84
C HIS A 20 7.21 -4.49 -38.54
N HIS A 21 7.31 -3.16 -38.41
CA HIS A 21 8.58 -2.47 -38.20
C HIS A 21 8.73 -1.87 -36.79
N VAL A 22 7.75 -2.05 -35.88
CA VAL A 22 7.94 -1.68 -34.47
C VAL A 22 8.75 -2.78 -33.81
N PRO A 23 10.06 -2.62 -33.59
CA PRO A 23 10.81 -3.59 -32.79
C PRO A 23 10.22 -3.54 -31.39
N LEU A 24 9.67 -4.67 -30.91
CA LEU A 24 9.44 -4.88 -29.50
C LEU A 24 10.81 -4.71 -28.85
N ALA A 25 11.03 -3.60 -28.16
CA ALA A 25 12.18 -3.43 -27.31
C ALA A 25 12.08 -4.50 -26.19
N GLN A 26 12.67 -5.64 -26.44
CA GLN A 26 12.94 -6.60 -25.38
C GLN A 26 13.99 -5.92 -24.50
N ALA A 27 13.57 -5.44 -23.36
CA ALA A 27 14.49 -5.09 -22.31
C ALA A 27 15.13 -6.39 -21.83
N GLU A 28 16.18 -6.82 -22.53
CA GLU A 28 17.09 -7.84 -22.01
C GLU A 28 17.79 -7.22 -20.81
N GLY A 29 17.16 -7.36 -19.65
CA GLY A 29 17.78 -7.06 -18.38
C GLY A 29 18.89 -8.06 -18.09
N THR A 30 20.04 -7.91 -18.75
CA THR A 30 21.28 -8.62 -18.40
C THR A 30 21.94 -8.06 -17.14
N GLY A 31 21.18 -7.31 -16.35
CA GLY A 31 21.59 -6.90 -15.01
C GLY A 31 21.66 -8.14 -14.12
N SER A 32 22.83 -8.43 -13.56
CA SER A 32 22.94 -9.45 -12.52
C SER A 32 21.98 -9.10 -11.39
N VAL A 33 21.01 -9.99 -11.14
CA VAL A 33 20.10 -9.83 -9.99
C VAL A 33 20.92 -10.07 -8.73
N HIS A 34 21.24 -9.01 -8.01
CA HIS A 34 21.86 -9.10 -6.70
C HIS A 34 20.74 -9.26 -5.66
N SER A 35 20.63 -10.44 -5.09
CA SER A 35 19.75 -10.68 -3.96
C SER A 35 20.47 -10.36 -2.65
N ILE A 36 19.85 -9.63 -1.78
CA ILE A 36 20.29 -9.41 -0.40
C ILE A 36 19.30 -10.07 0.54
N THR A 37 19.80 -10.73 1.57
CA THR A 37 18.94 -11.21 2.66
C THR A 37 18.76 -10.09 3.65
N LEU A 38 17.53 -9.58 3.76
CA LEU A 38 17.20 -8.56 4.76
C LEU A 38 16.99 -9.23 6.12
N PRO A 39 17.52 -8.67 7.21
CA PRO A 39 17.23 -9.16 8.54
C PRO A 39 15.75 -8.97 8.86
N THR A 40 15.13 -9.98 9.47
CA THR A 40 13.78 -9.82 10.02
C THR A 40 13.91 -9.15 11.39
N ILE A 41 13.56 -7.88 11.46
CA ILE A 41 13.53 -7.11 12.71
C ILE A 41 12.06 -7.00 13.12
N PRO A 42 11.65 -7.63 14.23
CA PRO A 42 10.28 -7.51 14.71
C PRO A 42 10.03 -6.07 15.20
N PRO A 43 8.83 -5.51 14.96
CA PRO A 43 8.48 -4.18 15.46
C PRO A 43 8.52 -4.12 16.99
N GLU A 44 9.20 -3.14 17.54
CA GLU A 44 9.27 -2.90 18.98
C GLU A 44 8.22 -1.86 19.40
N LEU A 45 7.05 -2.33 19.80
CA LEU A 45 6.03 -1.49 20.41
C LEU A 45 6.16 -1.48 21.94
N LYS A 46 5.80 -0.34 22.56
CA LYS A 46 5.77 -0.19 24.00
C LYS A 46 4.83 -1.22 24.63
N GLU A 47 5.20 -1.74 25.80
CA GLU A 47 4.34 -2.67 26.54
C GLU A 47 3.08 -1.95 27.04
N GLY A 48 1.94 -2.65 26.98
CA GLY A 48 0.67 -2.12 27.44
C GLY A 48 -0.52 -2.96 26.97
N ALA A 49 -1.65 -2.80 27.65
CA ALA A 49 -2.90 -3.48 27.29
C ALA A 49 -3.33 -3.09 25.86
N GLY A 50 -3.54 -4.06 24.99
CA GLY A 50 -3.91 -3.86 23.59
C GLY A 50 -2.75 -3.92 22.59
N LYS A 51 -1.49 -4.06 23.05
CA LYS A 51 -0.33 -4.26 22.16
C LYS A 51 -0.52 -5.45 21.23
N ASP A 52 -1.00 -6.56 21.76
CA ASP A 52 -1.28 -7.78 21.01
C ASP A 52 -2.28 -7.54 19.87
N LYS A 53 -3.33 -6.78 20.13
CA LYS A 53 -4.32 -6.41 19.11
C LYS A 53 -3.70 -5.55 18.00
N VAL A 54 -2.87 -4.59 18.36
CA VAL A 54 -2.12 -3.78 17.39
C VAL A 54 -1.22 -4.66 16.54
N MET A 55 -0.46 -5.56 17.15
CA MET A 55 0.43 -6.48 16.43
C MET A 55 -0.31 -7.40 15.48
N ILE A 56 -1.50 -7.89 15.86
CA ILE A 56 -2.30 -8.79 15.02
C ILE A 56 -2.93 -8.00 13.86
N PHE A 57 -3.64 -6.92 14.15
CA PHE A 57 -4.48 -6.26 13.16
C PHE A 57 -3.74 -5.26 12.26
N CYS A 58 -2.75 -4.55 12.79
CA CYS A 58 -2.00 -3.59 11.98
C CYS A 58 -0.99 -4.27 11.05
N ALA A 59 -0.39 -5.40 11.48
CA ALA A 59 0.59 -6.15 10.70
C ALA A 59 0.00 -6.85 9.46
N ILE A 60 -1.33 -6.89 9.30
CA ILE A 60 -1.96 -7.48 8.11
C ILE A 60 -1.60 -6.71 6.84
N CYS A 61 -1.47 -5.40 6.92
CA CYS A 61 -1.32 -4.54 5.75
C CYS A 61 0.02 -3.77 5.72
N HIS A 62 0.60 -3.44 6.86
CA HIS A 62 1.84 -2.67 6.97
C HIS A 62 2.58 -2.96 8.28
N SER A 63 3.83 -2.53 8.38
CA SER A 63 4.59 -2.69 9.62
C SER A 63 4.03 -1.81 10.74
N PRO A 64 3.84 -2.35 11.95
CA PRO A 64 3.53 -1.58 13.15
C PRO A 64 4.58 -0.54 13.54
N ASP A 65 5.80 -0.59 12.97
CA ASP A 65 6.84 0.44 13.17
C ASP A 65 6.40 1.84 12.73
N TYR A 66 5.37 1.93 11.91
CA TYR A 66 4.74 3.22 11.57
C TYR A 66 4.23 3.97 12.80
N ILE A 67 3.83 3.28 13.85
CA ILE A 67 3.24 3.84 15.06
C ILE A 67 4.24 4.71 15.83
N PRO A 68 5.42 4.21 16.24
CA PRO A 68 6.41 5.02 16.96
C PRO A 68 7.00 6.16 16.11
N MET A 69 6.88 6.09 14.80
CA MET A 69 7.35 7.15 13.88
C MET A 69 6.34 8.30 13.73
N GLN A 70 5.11 8.15 14.22
CA GLN A 70 4.12 9.22 14.18
C GLN A 70 4.41 10.29 15.22
N PRO A 71 4.03 11.56 14.97
CA PRO A 71 4.01 12.56 16.02
C PRO A 71 3.05 12.13 17.12
N ARG A 72 3.21 12.66 18.33
CA ARG A 72 2.25 12.40 19.39
C ARG A 72 0.89 13.01 19.05
N LEU A 73 -0.11 12.15 18.86
CA LEU A 73 -1.47 12.54 18.48
C LEU A 73 -2.39 12.53 19.69
N SER A 74 -3.49 13.33 19.64
CA SER A 74 -4.53 13.26 20.67
C SER A 74 -5.25 11.90 20.63
N ALA A 75 -5.89 11.52 21.72
CA ALA A 75 -6.67 10.28 21.80
C ALA A 75 -7.74 10.22 20.70
N LYS A 76 -8.41 11.35 20.44
CA LYS A 76 -9.40 11.46 19.37
C LYS A 76 -8.79 11.25 17.97
N THR A 77 -7.59 11.75 17.75
CA THR A 77 -6.92 11.56 16.45
C THR A 77 -6.51 10.10 16.24
N TRP A 78 -6.00 9.45 17.27
CA TRP A 78 -5.71 8.01 17.20
C TRP A 78 -6.96 7.17 16.92
N ASP A 79 -8.07 7.49 17.57
CA ASP A 79 -9.35 6.83 17.30
C ASP A 79 -9.82 7.02 15.85
N ASN A 80 -9.71 8.24 15.33
CA ASN A 80 -10.03 8.53 13.94
C ASN A 80 -9.14 7.75 12.96
N GLU A 81 -7.85 7.61 13.24
CA GLU A 81 -6.94 6.84 12.38
C GLU A 81 -7.28 5.34 12.39
N VAL A 82 -7.61 4.76 13.54
CA VAL A 82 -8.07 3.36 13.61
C VAL A 82 -9.35 3.17 12.80
N HIS A 83 -10.34 4.06 12.97
CA HIS A 83 -11.58 3.99 12.21
C HIS A 83 -11.38 4.24 10.71
N LYS A 84 -10.40 5.03 10.32
CA LYS A 84 -10.02 5.21 8.92
C LYS A 84 -9.47 3.91 8.32
N MET A 85 -8.64 3.15 9.06
CA MET A 85 -8.19 1.83 8.60
C MET A 85 -9.37 0.89 8.35
N ILE A 86 -10.39 0.93 9.21
CA ILE A 86 -11.60 0.11 9.07
C ILE A 86 -12.45 0.56 7.88
N LYS A 87 -12.85 1.85 7.85
CA LYS A 87 -13.87 2.37 6.93
C LYS A 87 -13.36 2.65 5.53
N VAL A 88 -12.11 3.05 5.40
CA VAL A 88 -11.52 3.45 4.11
C VAL A 88 -10.69 2.31 3.52
N PHE A 89 -9.91 1.62 4.35
CA PHE A 89 -8.98 0.58 3.88
C PHE A 89 -9.49 -0.85 4.14
N GLY A 90 -10.65 -1.01 4.79
CA GLY A 90 -11.29 -2.31 4.97
C GLY A 90 -10.59 -3.23 5.98
N ALA A 91 -9.89 -2.65 6.97
CA ALA A 91 -9.25 -3.46 8.01
C ALA A 91 -10.30 -4.30 8.77
N PRO A 92 -10.07 -5.61 8.97
CA PRO A 92 -11.03 -6.53 9.57
C PRO A 92 -11.02 -6.43 11.11
N ILE A 93 -11.30 -5.24 11.63
CA ILE A 93 -11.27 -4.91 13.06
C ILE A 93 -12.71 -4.63 13.51
N ASN A 94 -13.19 -5.34 14.52
CA ASN A 94 -14.49 -5.07 15.13
C ASN A 94 -14.40 -3.88 16.10
N GLU A 95 -15.56 -3.34 16.53
CA GLU A 95 -15.62 -2.15 17.39
C GLU A 95 -14.95 -2.32 18.76
N GLU A 96 -14.97 -3.51 19.35
CA GLU A 96 -14.33 -3.80 20.65
C GLU A 96 -12.80 -3.76 20.51
N ASP A 97 -12.28 -4.41 19.47
CA ASP A 97 -10.85 -4.38 19.16
C ASP A 97 -10.39 -2.97 18.74
N ALA A 98 -11.20 -2.24 17.97
CA ALA A 98 -10.94 -0.85 17.59
C ALA A 98 -10.77 0.05 18.81
N LYS A 99 -11.68 -0.06 19.79
CA LYS A 99 -11.59 0.68 21.05
C LYS A 99 -10.35 0.32 21.86
N THR A 100 -10.00 -0.96 21.92
CA THR A 100 -8.81 -1.45 22.63
C THR A 100 -7.54 -0.91 21.97
N ILE A 101 -7.47 -0.98 20.64
CA ILE A 101 -6.34 -0.46 19.85
C ILE A 101 -6.21 1.06 20.03
N SER A 102 -7.31 1.82 19.88
CA SER A 102 -7.31 3.28 20.04
C SER A 102 -6.84 3.68 21.44
N SER A 103 -7.30 2.98 22.47
CA SER A 103 -6.91 3.22 23.86
C SER A 103 -5.41 2.96 24.08
N TYR A 104 -4.87 1.87 23.55
CA TYR A 104 -3.45 1.56 23.61
C TYR A 104 -2.62 2.66 22.91
N LEU A 105 -2.99 3.03 21.69
CA LEU A 105 -2.27 4.05 20.92
C LEU A 105 -2.28 5.40 21.65
N ALA A 106 -3.41 5.82 22.19
CA ALA A 106 -3.54 7.04 22.96
C ALA A 106 -2.67 7.02 24.24
N ALA A 107 -2.64 5.89 24.93
CA ALA A 107 -1.88 5.74 26.17
C ALA A 107 -0.36 5.72 25.94
N GLN A 108 0.10 5.00 24.91
CA GLN A 108 1.53 4.77 24.68
C GLN A 108 2.18 5.79 23.75
N TYR A 109 1.42 6.36 22.82
CA TYR A 109 1.90 7.23 21.76
C TYR A 109 1.14 8.56 21.64
N GLY A 110 0.22 8.82 22.57
CA GLY A 110 -0.59 10.03 22.58
C GLY A 110 0.09 11.23 23.28
N THR A 111 -0.55 12.41 23.14
CA THR A 111 -0.16 13.65 23.85
C THR A 111 -0.50 13.63 25.33
N GLY A 112 -1.30 12.66 25.80
CA GLY A 112 -1.88 12.65 27.14
C GLY A 112 -3.14 13.50 27.27
N GLU A 113 -3.52 14.23 26.24
CA GLU A 113 -4.79 14.98 26.17
C GLU A 113 -5.95 14.03 25.81
N LYS A 114 -7.07 14.21 26.52
CA LYS A 114 -8.31 13.43 26.29
C LYS A 114 -9.13 14.00 25.15
#